data_0577c8bf507eae005ba1ea54daee1833
#
_entry.id   0577c8bf507eae005ba1ea54daee1833
#
_cell.length_a   1.000
_cell.length_b   1.000
_cell.length_c   1.000
_cell.angle_alpha   90.00
_cell.angle_beta   90.00
_cell.angle_gamma   90.00
#
_symmetry.space_group_name_H-M   'P 1'
#
loop_
_entity.id
_entity.type
_entity.pdbx_description
1 polymer ?
#
loop_
_entity_poly.entity_id
_entity_poly.type
_entity_poly.pdbx_seq_one_letter_code
_entity_poly.pdbx_strand_id
1 'polypeptide(L)'
;MQKNNHNNIMVFFRNGKRKKEPRCGGMEICMSEVIVVTSGKGGVGKTTTSANVGTGLAKLNKKVVLIDTDIGLRNLDVVMGLENRIVYNLVDVVEGNCRYKQALIKDKRYPNLYLLPSAQTRDKTSVSPEQMKALIDELRQEFDYIILDCPAGIEQGFKNAIAGADRALVVTTPEVSAIRDADRIIGLLEANDLKRSDLIVNRIRMDMVKKGDMMSIDDVVDILSINLIGAVPDDENIVISTNNGEPLVGNDTLAGQAYMNICKRIMGEDIPLLDLSEKSGFWNKLKSIFSSK
;
A
#
# COMPACT_ATOMS: atom_id res chain seq x y z
N MET A 1 46.49 10.10 -39.91
CA MET A 1 46.66 8.86 -39.14
C MET A 1 46.42 9.19 -37.67
N GLN A 2 45.27 8.87 -37.14
CA GLN A 2 45.11 8.42 -35.77
C GLN A 2 43.63 8.08 -35.53
N LYS A 3 43.41 6.91 -34.94
CA LYS A 3 42.19 6.19 -34.90
C LYS A 3 41.25 6.68 -33.79
N ASN A 4 39.97 6.80 -34.13
CA ASN A 4 38.86 6.91 -33.18
C ASN A 4 38.71 5.62 -32.36
N ASN A 5 38.71 5.74 -31.03
CA ASN A 5 38.23 4.68 -30.13
C ASN A 5 36.88 5.12 -29.52
N HIS A 6 35.83 4.51 -30.02
CA HIS A 6 34.53 4.52 -29.37
C HIS A 6 34.55 3.44 -28.28
N ASN A 7 34.50 3.85 -27.03
CA ASN A 7 34.26 2.95 -25.91
C ASN A 7 32.75 2.68 -25.81
N ASN A 8 32.33 1.53 -26.30
CA ASN A 8 31.05 0.93 -25.99
C ASN A 8 31.05 0.48 -24.52
N ILE A 9 30.27 1.15 -23.70
CA ILE A 9 29.93 0.64 -22.35
C ILE A 9 28.83 -0.37 -22.52
N MET A 10 29.19 -1.64 -22.44
CA MET A 10 28.30 -2.78 -22.46
C MET A 10 27.72 -2.94 -21.03
N VAL A 11 26.45 -2.58 -20.86
CA VAL A 11 25.72 -2.84 -19.60
C VAL A 11 25.41 -4.34 -19.55
N PHE A 12 26.10 -5.05 -18.67
CA PHE A 12 25.82 -6.46 -18.39
C PHE A 12 24.56 -6.59 -17.53
N PHE A 13 23.45 -6.97 -18.14
CA PHE A 13 22.33 -7.56 -17.42
C PHE A 13 22.74 -8.92 -16.86
N ARG A 14 22.99 -9.01 -15.57
CA ARG A 14 23.18 -10.29 -14.88
C ARG A 14 21.81 -10.97 -14.71
N ASN A 15 21.53 -11.94 -15.58
CA ASN A 15 20.46 -12.92 -15.41
C ASN A 15 20.72 -13.75 -14.13
N GLY A 16 20.17 -13.32 -13.01
CA GLY A 16 20.10 -14.09 -11.78
C GLY A 16 19.01 -15.16 -11.88
N LYS A 17 19.31 -16.31 -12.43
CA LYS A 17 18.44 -17.50 -12.27
C LYS A 17 18.34 -17.81 -10.79
N ARG A 18 17.17 -17.55 -10.18
CA ARG A 18 16.84 -18.08 -8.84
C ARG A 18 16.92 -19.61 -8.90
N LYS A 19 17.84 -20.20 -8.18
CA LYS A 19 17.86 -21.65 -7.93
C LYS A 19 16.56 -21.98 -7.19
N LYS A 20 15.75 -22.88 -7.76
CA LYS A 20 14.66 -23.53 -7.04
C LYS A 20 15.31 -24.39 -5.96
N GLU A 21 15.07 -24.05 -4.70
CA GLU A 21 15.40 -24.91 -3.58
C GLU A 21 14.52 -26.17 -3.63
N PRO A 22 15.03 -27.33 -3.18
CA PRO A 22 14.32 -28.60 -3.29
C PRO A 22 13.08 -28.59 -2.38
N ARG A 23 11.93 -29.00 -2.94
CA ARG A 23 10.69 -29.24 -2.20
C ARG A 23 10.90 -30.38 -1.21
N CYS A 24 11.12 -30.06 0.05
CA CYS A 24 10.85 -30.99 1.15
C CYS A 24 9.36 -30.92 1.46
N GLY A 25 8.69 -32.07 1.45
CA GLY A 25 7.29 -32.22 1.83
C GLY A 25 7.11 -31.83 3.29
N GLY A 26 6.62 -30.63 3.53
CA GLY A 26 6.30 -30.04 4.81
C GLY A 26 5.45 -28.82 4.55
N MET A 27 4.39 -28.66 5.33
CA MET A 27 3.49 -27.51 5.34
C MET A 27 4.25 -26.23 4.96
N GLU A 28 3.92 -25.57 3.85
CA GLU A 28 4.43 -24.24 3.55
C GLU A 28 4.04 -23.35 4.74
N ILE A 29 5.01 -23.05 5.59
CA ILE A 29 4.86 -22.01 6.60
C ILE A 29 4.81 -20.73 5.78
N CYS A 30 3.59 -20.32 5.42
CA CYS A 30 3.34 -19.02 4.82
C CYS A 30 3.76 -17.98 5.87
N MET A 31 4.97 -17.45 5.72
CA MET A 31 5.46 -16.43 6.66
C MET A 31 4.61 -15.19 6.49
N SER A 32 3.99 -14.73 7.59
CA SER A 32 3.25 -13.47 7.64
C SER A 32 4.12 -12.32 7.14
N GLU A 33 3.61 -11.49 6.23
CA GLU A 33 4.30 -10.27 5.76
C GLU A 33 3.67 -9.04 6.39
N VAL A 34 4.48 -8.18 6.99
CA VAL A 34 4.07 -6.91 7.60
C VAL A 34 4.45 -5.77 6.67
N ILE A 35 3.44 -5.06 6.20
CA ILE A 35 3.58 -3.99 5.21
C ILE A 35 3.16 -2.66 5.83
N VAL A 36 4.07 -1.70 5.92
CA VAL A 36 3.73 -0.32 6.29
C VAL A 36 3.41 0.50 5.04
N VAL A 37 2.27 1.17 5.05
CA VAL A 37 1.89 2.14 4.01
C VAL A 37 2.20 3.53 4.51
N THR A 38 3.16 4.20 3.89
CA THR A 38 3.69 5.49 4.36
C THR A 38 3.81 6.53 3.26
N SER A 39 4.01 7.79 3.64
CA SER A 39 4.29 8.90 2.72
C SER A 39 4.89 10.07 3.46
N GLY A 40 5.65 10.91 2.77
CA GLY A 40 6.18 12.15 3.34
C GLY A 40 5.14 13.26 3.52
N LYS A 41 4.05 13.24 2.73
CA LYS A 41 3.04 14.31 2.69
C LYS A 41 1.66 13.78 3.08
N GLY A 42 0.89 14.62 3.78
CA GLY A 42 -0.53 14.35 4.04
C GLY A 42 -1.38 14.43 2.75
N GLY A 43 -2.48 13.69 2.71
CA GLY A 43 -3.45 13.79 1.61
C GLY A 43 -3.08 13.07 0.30
N VAL A 44 -1.94 12.38 0.19
CA VAL A 44 -1.54 11.64 -1.02
C VAL A 44 -2.28 10.32 -1.21
N GLY A 45 -3.09 9.88 -0.24
CA GLY A 45 -3.94 8.69 -0.34
C GLY A 45 -3.43 7.45 0.37
N LYS A 46 -2.61 7.57 1.44
CA LYS A 46 -2.15 6.42 2.25
C LYS A 46 -3.29 5.55 2.75
N THR A 47 -4.19 6.12 3.55
CA THR A 47 -5.32 5.40 4.17
C THR A 47 -6.22 4.74 3.13
N THR A 48 -6.48 5.41 2.00
CA THR A 48 -7.20 4.84 0.86
C THR A 48 -6.43 3.66 0.27
N THR A 49 -5.11 3.77 0.14
CA THR A 49 -4.25 2.68 -0.35
C THR A 49 -4.23 1.52 0.64
N SER A 50 -4.09 1.77 1.94
CA SER A 50 -4.14 0.75 3.00
C SER A 50 -5.45 -0.04 2.95
N ALA A 51 -6.58 0.66 2.86
CA ALA A 51 -7.90 0.06 2.76
C ALA A 51 -8.07 -0.80 1.50
N ASN A 52 -7.66 -0.28 0.33
CA ASN A 52 -7.77 -1.01 -0.94
C ASN A 52 -6.80 -2.20 -1.01
N VAL A 53 -5.56 -2.06 -0.56
CA VAL A 53 -4.58 -3.16 -0.52
C VAL A 53 -5.05 -4.27 0.43
N GLY A 54 -5.46 -3.93 1.65
CA GLY A 54 -5.95 -4.93 2.61
C GLY A 54 -7.20 -5.65 2.11
N THR A 55 -8.17 -4.91 1.55
CA THR A 55 -9.38 -5.50 0.96
C THR A 55 -9.06 -6.37 -0.26
N GLY A 56 -8.14 -5.93 -1.11
CA GLY A 56 -7.73 -6.68 -2.31
C GLY A 56 -7.04 -8.00 -1.97
N LEU A 57 -6.14 -8.00 -0.99
CA LEU A 57 -5.51 -9.23 -0.48
C LEU A 57 -6.55 -10.18 0.15
N ALA A 58 -7.53 -9.65 0.88
CA ALA A 58 -8.62 -10.46 1.42
C ALA A 58 -9.51 -11.05 0.31
N LYS A 59 -9.81 -10.32 -0.77
CA LYS A 59 -10.47 -10.84 -1.98
C LYS A 59 -9.67 -11.97 -2.65
N LEU A 60 -8.35 -11.95 -2.51
CA LEU A 60 -7.45 -13.01 -2.99
C LEU A 60 -7.26 -14.14 -1.95
N ASN A 61 -8.23 -14.28 -1.02
CA ASN A 61 -8.29 -15.31 0.01
C ASN A 61 -7.14 -15.31 1.04
N LYS A 62 -6.48 -14.16 1.23
CA LYS A 62 -5.50 -13.98 2.30
C LYS A 62 -6.17 -13.50 3.58
N LYS A 63 -5.69 -13.96 4.74
CA LYS A 63 -6.15 -13.45 6.03
C LYS A 63 -5.39 -12.20 6.39
N VAL A 64 -6.09 -11.06 6.46
CA VAL A 64 -5.50 -9.73 6.53
C VAL A 64 -6.00 -8.98 7.76
N VAL A 65 -5.08 -8.29 8.45
CA VAL A 65 -5.43 -7.28 9.44
C VAL A 65 -4.88 -5.92 9.00
N LEU A 66 -5.76 -4.93 9.02
CA LEU A 66 -5.43 -3.52 8.87
C LEU A 66 -5.24 -2.93 10.27
N ILE A 67 -4.19 -2.15 10.50
CA ILE A 67 -3.96 -1.44 11.76
C ILE A 67 -3.83 0.04 11.45
N ASP A 68 -4.73 0.84 12.01
CA ASP A 68 -4.63 2.29 11.97
C ASP A 68 -3.67 2.76 13.07
N THR A 69 -2.52 3.33 12.68
CA THR A 69 -1.52 3.84 13.61
C THR A 69 -1.55 5.37 13.75
N ASP A 70 -2.53 6.05 13.12
CA ASP A 70 -2.70 7.51 13.24
C ASP A 70 -3.51 7.88 14.48
N ILE A 71 -2.85 7.80 15.65
CA ILE A 71 -3.45 8.12 16.94
C ILE A 71 -3.87 9.60 16.96
N GLY A 72 -5.14 9.82 17.31
CA GLY A 72 -5.75 11.14 17.37
C GLY A 72 -6.58 11.53 16.15
N LEU A 73 -6.32 11.02 14.95
CA LEU A 73 -7.10 11.34 13.74
C LEU A 73 -8.06 10.21 13.32
N ARG A 74 -7.64 8.95 13.43
CA ARG A 74 -8.46 7.77 13.15
C ARG A 74 -9.33 7.90 11.88
N ASN A 75 -8.81 7.48 10.73
CA ASN A 75 -9.49 7.64 9.45
C ASN A 75 -9.78 6.31 8.74
N LEU A 76 -9.04 5.25 9.07
CA LEU A 76 -9.12 3.98 8.35
C LEU A 76 -10.47 3.27 8.56
N ASP A 77 -11.04 3.38 9.76
CA ASP A 77 -12.36 2.85 10.10
C ASP A 77 -13.49 3.49 9.29
N VAL A 78 -13.40 4.79 9.03
CA VAL A 78 -14.36 5.53 8.19
C VAL A 78 -14.26 5.07 6.73
N VAL A 79 -13.05 4.96 6.19
CA VAL A 79 -12.80 4.47 4.82
C VAL A 79 -13.32 3.03 4.64
N MET A 80 -13.32 2.24 5.73
CA MET A 80 -13.80 0.85 5.74
C MET A 80 -15.29 0.72 6.11
N GLY A 81 -15.97 1.80 6.54
CA GLY A 81 -17.36 1.77 7.00
C GLY A 81 -17.55 0.95 8.28
N LEU A 82 -16.57 0.99 9.18
CA LEU A 82 -16.54 0.19 10.41
C LEU A 82 -16.58 1.04 11.69
N GLU A 83 -16.70 2.35 11.59
CA GLU A 83 -16.61 3.34 12.67
C GLU A 83 -17.60 3.08 13.81
N ASN A 84 -18.80 2.58 13.49
CA ASN A 84 -19.86 2.31 14.46
C ASN A 84 -19.72 0.97 15.22
N ARG A 85 -18.60 0.24 15.02
CA ARG A 85 -18.38 -1.09 15.59
C ARG A 85 -17.22 -1.14 16.57
N ILE A 86 -16.62 0.00 16.88
CA ILE A 86 -15.44 0.10 17.71
C ILE A 86 -15.83 0.06 19.18
N VAL A 87 -15.27 -0.89 19.93
CA VAL A 87 -15.38 -1.02 21.38
C VAL A 87 -14.02 -0.74 22.02
N TYR A 88 -12.97 -1.35 21.49
CA TYR A 88 -11.58 -1.19 21.91
C TYR A 88 -10.72 -0.78 20.72
N ASN A 89 -9.57 -0.21 20.99
CA ASN A 89 -8.65 0.33 20.01
C ASN A 89 -7.20 -0.14 20.25
N LEU A 90 -6.27 0.27 19.39
CA LEU A 90 -4.85 -0.08 19.47
C LEU A 90 -4.24 0.26 20.85
N VAL A 91 -4.57 1.44 21.42
CA VAL A 91 -4.01 1.87 22.73
C VAL A 91 -4.51 0.96 23.84
N ASP A 92 -5.79 0.58 23.83
CA ASP A 92 -6.34 -0.35 24.84
C ASP A 92 -5.63 -1.70 24.82
N VAL A 93 -5.22 -2.18 23.63
CA VAL A 93 -4.48 -3.44 23.48
C VAL A 93 -3.07 -3.32 24.07
N VAL A 94 -2.32 -2.28 23.70
CA VAL A 94 -0.92 -2.14 24.14
C VAL A 94 -0.77 -1.75 25.61
N GLU A 95 -1.81 -1.12 26.19
CA GLU A 95 -1.91 -0.86 27.63
C GLU A 95 -2.35 -2.10 28.44
N GLY A 96 -2.77 -3.20 27.76
CA GLY A 96 -3.24 -4.43 28.40
C GLY A 96 -4.68 -4.37 28.92
N ASN A 97 -5.46 -3.35 28.55
CA ASN A 97 -6.87 -3.19 28.93
C ASN A 97 -7.77 -4.25 28.28
N CYS A 98 -7.35 -4.78 27.12
CA CYS A 98 -8.02 -5.89 26.44
C CYS A 98 -7.01 -6.72 25.63
N ARG A 99 -7.42 -7.94 25.24
CA ARG A 99 -6.65 -8.74 24.28
C ARG A 99 -6.92 -8.23 22.86
N TYR A 100 -5.96 -8.30 21.94
CA TYR A 100 -6.11 -7.84 20.56
C TYR A 100 -7.35 -8.45 19.88
N LYS A 101 -7.71 -9.71 20.16
CA LYS A 101 -8.90 -10.36 19.60
C LYS A 101 -10.22 -9.67 19.97
N GLN A 102 -10.26 -8.94 21.07
CA GLN A 102 -11.43 -8.18 21.50
C GLN A 102 -11.52 -6.81 20.82
N ALA A 103 -10.37 -6.26 20.41
CA ALA A 103 -10.27 -4.99 19.68
C ALA A 103 -10.40 -5.15 18.16
N LEU A 104 -10.17 -6.36 17.62
CA LEU A 104 -10.31 -6.63 16.19
C LEU A 104 -11.77 -6.56 15.75
N ILE A 105 -12.01 -5.76 14.72
CA ILE A 105 -13.30 -5.65 14.05
C ILE A 105 -13.24 -6.47 12.76
N LYS A 106 -14.03 -7.54 12.68
CA LYS A 106 -14.15 -8.33 11.46
C LYS A 106 -15.04 -7.62 10.44
N ASP A 107 -14.58 -7.45 9.19
CA ASP A 107 -15.42 -6.91 8.12
C ASP A 107 -16.56 -7.89 7.78
N LYS A 108 -17.75 -7.36 7.51
CA LYS A 108 -18.94 -8.18 7.18
C LYS A 108 -18.93 -8.67 5.74
N ARG A 109 -18.31 -7.90 4.84
CA ARG A 109 -18.24 -8.17 3.40
C ARG A 109 -17.10 -9.12 3.06
N TYR A 110 -16.02 -9.04 3.83
CA TYR A 110 -14.79 -9.80 3.59
C TYR A 110 -14.41 -10.59 4.84
N PRO A 111 -14.77 -11.88 4.92
CA PRO A 111 -14.65 -12.69 6.14
C PRO A 111 -13.18 -12.88 6.61
N ASN A 112 -12.21 -12.64 5.74
CA ASN A 112 -10.79 -12.74 6.03
C ASN A 112 -10.13 -11.40 6.35
N LEU A 113 -10.91 -10.30 6.40
CA LEU A 113 -10.42 -8.95 6.66
C LEU A 113 -10.80 -8.49 8.05
N TYR A 114 -9.82 -7.95 8.77
CA TYR A 114 -9.97 -7.41 10.11
C TYR A 114 -9.38 -6.02 10.19
N LEU A 115 -9.91 -5.19 11.09
CA LEU A 115 -9.41 -3.86 11.41
C LEU A 115 -9.10 -3.78 12.90
N LEU A 116 -7.92 -3.30 13.25
CA LEU A 116 -7.57 -2.78 14.58
C LEU A 116 -7.57 -1.25 14.49
N PRO A 117 -8.58 -0.57 15.04
CA PRO A 117 -8.70 0.88 14.92
C PRO A 117 -7.74 1.61 15.84
N SER A 118 -7.38 2.83 15.48
CA SER A 118 -6.64 3.75 16.33
C SER A 118 -7.51 4.39 17.41
N ALA A 119 -6.88 5.04 18.39
CA ALA A 119 -7.58 5.83 19.41
C ALA A 119 -7.81 7.27 18.94
N GLN A 120 -9.00 7.85 19.22
CA GLN A 120 -9.33 9.24 18.84
C GLN A 120 -8.81 10.29 19.82
N THR A 121 -8.77 9.96 21.13
CA THR A 121 -8.58 10.93 22.21
C THR A 121 -7.32 10.67 23.03
N ARG A 122 -6.36 9.94 22.48
CA ARG A 122 -5.09 9.62 23.13
C ARG A 122 -3.93 10.40 22.52
N ASP A 123 -2.86 10.56 23.29
CA ASP A 123 -1.63 11.15 22.82
C ASP A 123 -0.90 10.21 21.85
N LYS A 124 -0.21 10.76 20.86
CA LYS A 124 0.58 10.00 19.88
C LYS A 124 1.73 9.21 20.51
N THR A 125 2.12 9.57 21.73
CA THR A 125 3.15 8.88 22.52
C THR A 125 2.61 7.71 23.35
N SER A 126 1.29 7.46 23.33
CA SER A 126 0.65 6.38 24.09
C SER A 126 1.06 4.97 23.61
N VAL A 127 1.74 4.86 22.48
CA VAL A 127 2.25 3.59 21.92
C VAL A 127 3.74 3.72 21.66
N SER A 128 4.54 2.74 22.09
CA SER A 128 5.97 2.68 21.81
C SER A 128 6.27 1.73 20.65
N PRO A 129 7.45 1.86 19.99
CA PRO A 129 7.90 0.91 18.97
C PRO A 129 7.98 -0.53 19.47
N GLU A 130 8.39 -0.73 20.73
CA GLU A 130 8.52 -2.06 21.35
C GLU A 130 7.13 -2.69 21.56
N GLN A 131 6.14 -1.92 21.98
CA GLN A 131 4.76 -2.38 22.13
C GLN A 131 4.15 -2.73 20.77
N MET A 132 4.40 -1.91 19.73
CA MET A 132 3.96 -2.23 18.36
C MET A 132 4.59 -3.52 17.86
N LYS A 133 5.89 -3.71 18.07
CA LYS A 133 6.58 -4.92 17.66
C LYS A 133 6.01 -6.16 18.36
N ALA A 134 5.80 -6.10 19.67
CA ALA A 134 5.22 -7.21 20.43
C ALA A 134 3.81 -7.58 19.91
N LEU A 135 2.96 -6.59 19.65
CA LEU A 135 1.65 -6.82 19.07
C LEU A 135 1.73 -7.44 17.65
N ILE A 136 2.62 -6.94 16.82
CA ILE A 136 2.85 -7.47 15.47
C ILE A 136 3.29 -8.93 15.53
N ASP A 137 4.21 -9.29 16.43
CA ASP A 137 4.72 -10.66 16.61
C ASP A 137 3.59 -11.64 17.03
N GLU A 138 2.62 -11.18 17.83
CA GLU A 138 1.41 -11.97 18.14
C GLU A 138 0.50 -12.14 16.91
N LEU A 139 0.27 -11.05 16.14
CA LEU A 139 -0.60 -11.06 14.97
C LEU A 139 -0.03 -11.91 13.83
N ARG A 140 1.30 -11.99 13.69
CA ARG A 140 1.97 -12.86 12.71
C ARG A 140 1.60 -14.33 12.81
N GLN A 141 1.17 -14.79 13.99
CA GLN A 141 0.75 -16.17 14.21
C GLN A 141 -0.61 -16.50 13.58
N GLU A 142 -1.37 -15.45 13.22
CA GLU A 142 -2.76 -15.61 12.81
C GLU A 142 -3.09 -15.03 11.43
N PHE A 143 -2.30 -14.07 10.93
CA PHE A 143 -2.56 -13.34 9.69
C PHE A 143 -1.49 -13.58 8.63
N ASP A 144 -1.90 -13.69 7.36
CA ASP A 144 -0.97 -13.78 6.23
C ASP A 144 -0.33 -12.41 5.94
N TYR A 145 -1.14 -11.34 6.10
CA TYR A 145 -0.70 -9.96 5.89
C TYR A 145 -1.16 -9.06 7.03
N ILE A 146 -0.24 -8.22 7.51
CA ILE A 146 -0.49 -7.15 8.48
C ILE A 146 -0.18 -5.84 7.78
N ILE A 147 -1.19 -5.00 7.56
CA ILE A 147 -1.03 -3.71 6.88
C ILE A 147 -1.11 -2.59 7.92
N LEU A 148 -0.04 -1.81 8.04
CA LEU A 148 0.04 -0.69 8.97
C LEU A 148 -0.22 0.61 8.20
N ASP A 149 -1.34 1.29 8.48
CA ASP A 149 -1.61 2.63 7.95
C ASP A 149 -0.87 3.66 8.80
N CYS A 150 0.22 4.19 8.24
CA CYS A 150 1.11 5.09 8.95
C CYS A 150 0.59 6.53 8.90
N PRO A 151 0.69 7.32 9.98
CA PRO A 151 0.40 8.76 9.91
C PRO A 151 1.33 9.48 8.94
N ALA A 152 0.93 10.66 8.48
CA ALA A 152 1.79 11.49 7.65
C ALA A 152 2.97 12.03 8.44
N GLY A 153 4.13 12.14 7.78
CA GLY A 153 5.33 12.72 8.37
C GLY A 153 6.28 11.69 8.99
N ILE A 154 7.20 12.18 9.81
CA ILE A 154 8.39 11.45 10.29
C ILE A 154 8.46 11.36 11.83
N GLU A 155 7.38 11.71 12.50
CA GLU A 155 7.31 11.80 13.97
C GLU A 155 7.18 10.40 14.63
N GLN A 156 6.81 10.38 15.91
CA GLN A 156 6.70 9.15 16.71
C GLN A 156 5.80 8.08 16.06
N GLY A 157 4.68 8.48 15.45
CA GLY A 157 3.78 7.56 14.76
C GLY A 157 4.44 6.79 13.60
N PHE A 158 5.34 7.45 12.85
CA PHE A 158 6.14 6.81 11.82
C PHE A 158 7.08 5.74 12.42
N LYS A 159 7.79 6.06 13.51
CA LYS A 159 8.69 5.12 14.18
C LYS A 159 7.95 3.89 14.69
N ASN A 160 6.76 4.10 15.26
CA ASN A 160 5.90 3.02 15.74
C ASN A 160 5.46 2.11 14.57
N ALA A 161 5.03 2.70 13.46
CA ALA A 161 4.54 1.95 12.31
C ALA A 161 5.63 1.10 11.63
N ILE A 162 6.89 1.57 11.60
CA ILE A 162 8.00 0.82 10.96
C ILE A 162 8.64 -0.24 11.86
N ALA A 163 8.39 -0.20 13.19
CA ALA A 163 9.12 -1.01 14.18
C ALA A 163 9.02 -2.54 14.02
N GLY A 164 8.09 -3.03 13.26
CA GLY A 164 7.93 -4.48 12.99
C GLY A 164 7.67 -4.78 11.52
N ALA A 165 7.84 -3.80 10.64
CA ALA A 165 7.54 -3.95 9.23
C ALA A 165 8.64 -4.70 8.47
N ASP A 166 8.24 -5.57 7.54
CA ASP A 166 9.14 -6.28 6.62
C ASP A 166 9.32 -5.50 5.30
N ARG A 167 8.33 -4.66 4.97
CA ARG A 167 8.24 -3.96 3.69
C ARG A 167 7.51 -2.63 3.86
N ALA A 168 7.91 -1.62 3.09
CA ALA A 168 7.19 -0.36 2.97
C ALA A 168 6.55 -0.20 1.59
N LEU A 169 5.33 0.34 1.54
CA LEU A 169 4.71 0.91 0.37
C LEU A 169 4.74 2.43 0.51
N VAL A 170 5.59 3.07 -0.26
CA VAL A 170 5.73 4.53 -0.27
C VAL A 170 4.74 5.10 -1.26
N VAL A 171 3.73 5.81 -0.76
CA VAL A 171 2.69 6.44 -1.59
C VAL A 171 3.05 7.89 -1.84
N THR A 172 3.07 8.30 -3.10
CA THR A 172 3.28 9.68 -3.50
C THR A 172 2.35 10.09 -4.64
N THR A 173 2.25 11.39 -4.90
CA THR A 173 1.61 11.95 -6.09
C THR A 173 2.70 12.54 -7.01
N PRO A 174 2.45 12.67 -8.34
CA PRO A 174 3.45 13.20 -9.28
C PRO A 174 3.57 14.73 -9.20
N GLU A 175 3.68 15.25 -7.98
CA GLU A 175 3.90 16.64 -7.62
C GLU A 175 5.29 16.82 -7.02
N VAL A 176 6.03 17.86 -7.41
CA VAL A 176 7.41 18.13 -6.97
C VAL A 176 7.56 18.08 -5.44
N SER A 177 6.62 18.69 -4.71
CA SER A 177 6.66 18.71 -3.24
C SER A 177 6.45 17.31 -2.64
N ALA A 178 5.52 16.51 -3.18
CA ALA A 178 5.23 15.17 -2.70
C ALA A 178 6.40 14.21 -2.96
N ILE A 179 7.07 14.36 -4.11
CA ILE A 179 8.25 13.56 -4.49
C ILE A 179 9.42 13.87 -3.56
N ARG A 180 9.70 15.15 -3.27
CA ARG A 180 10.75 15.55 -2.31
C ARG A 180 10.50 14.96 -0.92
N ASP A 181 9.24 14.97 -0.47
CA ASP A 181 8.87 14.41 0.82
C ASP A 181 8.95 12.88 0.81
N ALA A 182 8.64 12.23 -0.32
CA ALA A 182 8.80 10.78 -0.50
C ALA A 182 10.26 10.35 -0.46
N ASP A 183 11.16 11.08 -1.15
CA ASP A 183 12.61 10.83 -1.12
C ASP A 183 13.15 10.86 0.31
N ARG A 184 12.72 11.85 1.11
CA ARG A 184 13.08 11.94 2.53
C ARG A 184 12.59 10.72 3.34
N ILE A 185 11.38 10.22 3.06
CA ILE A 185 10.85 9.02 3.73
C ILE A 185 11.68 7.80 3.35
N ILE A 186 12.03 7.64 2.07
CA ILE A 186 12.85 6.52 1.60
C ILE A 186 14.19 6.48 2.35
N GLY A 187 14.89 7.62 2.44
CA GLY A 187 16.12 7.71 3.21
C GLY A 187 15.95 7.37 4.71
N LEU A 188 14.80 7.71 5.30
CA LEU A 188 14.51 7.35 6.69
C LEU A 188 14.19 5.87 6.87
N LEU A 189 13.51 5.22 5.91
CA LEU A 189 13.25 3.78 5.93
C LEU A 189 14.57 3.01 5.84
N GLU A 190 15.48 3.41 4.96
CA GLU A 190 16.82 2.83 4.83
C GLU A 190 17.65 3.00 6.10
N ALA A 191 17.62 4.20 6.70
CA ALA A 191 18.32 4.49 7.95
C ALA A 191 17.79 3.69 9.15
N ASN A 192 16.57 3.14 9.07
CA ASN A 192 15.96 2.24 10.05
C ASN A 192 15.99 0.76 9.62
N ASP A 193 16.89 0.39 8.72
CA ASP A 193 17.10 -0.98 8.21
C ASP A 193 15.91 -1.61 7.46
N LEU A 194 14.88 -0.85 7.10
CA LEU A 194 13.79 -1.32 6.27
C LEU A 194 14.17 -1.24 4.78
N LYS A 195 14.87 -2.26 4.30
CA LYS A 195 15.50 -2.28 2.97
C LYS A 195 14.53 -2.56 1.82
N ARG A 196 13.34 -3.08 2.10
CA ARG A 196 12.36 -3.40 1.06
C ARG A 196 11.29 -2.32 1.00
N SER A 197 11.47 -1.39 0.07
CA SER A 197 10.51 -0.32 -0.20
C SER A 197 10.06 -0.37 -1.66
N ASP A 198 8.75 -0.24 -1.87
CA ASP A 198 8.15 -0.16 -3.20
C ASP A 198 7.32 1.10 -3.33
N LEU A 199 7.28 1.65 -4.53
CA LEU A 199 6.61 2.90 -4.86
C LEU A 199 5.19 2.66 -5.37
N ILE A 200 4.24 3.44 -4.88
CA ILE A 200 2.93 3.62 -5.50
C ILE A 200 2.78 5.09 -5.90
N VAL A 201 2.70 5.34 -7.20
CA VAL A 201 2.37 6.67 -7.73
C VAL A 201 0.87 6.80 -7.84
N ASN A 202 0.27 7.69 -7.05
CA ASN A 202 -1.17 7.85 -6.91
C ASN A 202 -1.66 9.17 -7.57
N ARG A 203 -2.94 9.23 -7.91
CA ARG A 203 -3.62 10.39 -8.50
C ARG A 203 -2.99 10.86 -9.81
N ILE A 204 -2.65 9.93 -10.68
CA ILE A 204 -2.08 10.24 -11.99
C ILE A 204 -3.16 10.75 -12.92
N ARG A 205 -2.91 11.90 -13.56
CA ARG A 205 -3.75 12.50 -14.55
C ARG A 205 -3.05 12.52 -15.91
N MET A 206 -3.38 11.53 -16.75
CA MET A 206 -2.72 11.34 -18.04
C MET A 206 -2.91 12.52 -19.01
N ASP A 207 -3.99 13.30 -18.88
CA ASP A 207 -4.20 14.52 -19.64
C ASP A 207 -3.18 15.61 -19.28
N MET A 208 -2.81 15.72 -18.01
CA MET A 208 -1.77 16.64 -17.53
C MET A 208 -0.35 16.15 -17.86
N VAL A 209 -0.10 14.86 -17.74
CA VAL A 209 1.20 14.26 -18.13
C VAL A 209 1.48 14.52 -19.62
N LYS A 210 0.49 14.29 -20.50
CA LYS A 210 0.62 14.55 -21.94
C LYS A 210 0.89 16.01 -22.30
N LYS A 211 0.44 16.94 -21.46
CA LYS A 211 0.67 18.40 -21.64
C LYS A 211 2.01 18.86 -21.03
N GLY A 212 2.69 18.03 -20.24
CA GLY A 212 3.85 18.42 -19.48
C GLY A 212 3.55 19.19 -18.19
N ASP A 213 2.29 19.25 -17.77
CA ASP A 213 1.86 19.93 -16.54
C ASP A 213 1.99 19.05 -15.29
N MET A 214 2.26 17.75 -15.47
CA MET A 214 2.45 16.76 -14.41
C MET A 214 3.61 15.84 -14.80
N MET A 215 4.43 15.44 -13.83
CA MET A 215 5.50 14.48 -14.06
C MET A 215 4.96 13.14 -14.53
N SER A 216 5.67 12.48 -15.43
CA SER A 216 5.38 11.12 -15.85
C SER A 216 5.71 10.12 -14.72
N ILE A 217 5.21 8.89 -14.85
CA ILE A 217 5.56 7.80 -13.91
C ILE A 217 7.06 7.53 -13.97
N ASP A 218 7.64 7.52 -15.17
CA ASP A 218 9.06 7.25 -15.38
C ASP A 218 9.93 8.32 -14.72
N ASP A 219 9.57 9.61 -14.83
CA ASP A 219 10.28 10.70 -14.14
C ASP A 219 10.28 10.50 -12.61
N VAL A 220 9.13 10.09 -12.04
CA VAL A 220 9.02 9.86 -10.60
C VAL A 220 9.87 8.66 -10.15
N VAL A 221 9.88 7.57 -10.93
CA VAL A 221 10.69 6.38 -10.68
C VAL A 221 12.18 6.71 -10.77
N ASP A 222 12.60 7.46 -11.79
CA ASP A 222 13.99 7.86 -11.97
C ASP A 222 14.50 8.72 -10.80
N ILE A 223 13.66 9.63 -10.30
CA ILE A 223 14.02 10.49 -9.15
C ILE A 223 14.11 9.68 -7.86
N LEU A 224 13.14 8.84 -7.58
CA LEU A 224 13.05 8.13 -6.29
C LEU A 224 13.89 6.85 -6.25
N SER A 225 14.24 6.29 -7.39
CA SER A 225 15.14 5.12 -7.54
C SER A 225 14.74 3.88 -6.73
N ILE A 226 13.43 3.70 -6.45
CA ILE A 226 12.88 2.50 -5.82
C ILE A 226 11.90 1.79 -6.77
N ASN A 227 11.65 0.51 -6.51
CA ASN A 227 10.80 -0.32 -7.36
C ASN A 227 9.36 0.18 -7.42
N LEU A 228 8.83 0.39 -8.63
CA LEU A 228 7.42 0.74 -8.84
C LEU A 228 6.54 -0.50 -8.75
N ILE A 229 5.69 -0.59 -7.72
CA ILE A 229 4.73 -1.69 -7.59
C ILE A 229 3.38 -1.37 -8.23
N GLY A 230 3.06 -0.09 -8.41
CA GLY A 230 1.83 0.31 -9.06
C GLY A 230 1.65 1.79 -9.26
N ALA A 231 0.77 2.10 -10.20
CA ALA A 231 0.35 3.44 -10.55
C ALA A 231 -1.18 3.49 -10.55
N VAL A 232 -1.76 4.45 -9.82
CA VAL A 232 -3.20 4.59 -9.64
C VAL A 232 -3.66 5.91 -10.24
N PRO A 233 -4.61 5.89 -11.19
CA PRO A 233 -5.13 7.11 -11.78
C PRO A 233 -5.95 7.92 -10.78
N ASP A 234 -6.06 9.23 -11.02
CA ASP A 234 -7.02 10.09 -10.33
C ASP A 234 -8.43 9.71 -10.80
N ASP A 235 -9.26 9.19 -9.88
CA ASP A 235 -10.57 8.61 -10.16
C ASP A 235 -11.58 9.09 -9.11
N GLU A 236 -12.63 9.75 -9.53
CA GLU A 236 -13.70 10.26 -8.65
C GLU A 236 -14.41 9.12 -7.88
N ASN A 237 -14.43 7.91 -8.46
CA ASN A 237 -15.01 6.76 -7.79
C ASN A 237 -14.29 6.38 -6.49
N ILE A 238 -13.02 6.78 -6.32
CA ILE A 238 -12.29 6.63 -5.05
C ILE A 238 -12.97 7.44 -3.95
N VAL A 239 -13.35 8.69 -4.24
CA VAL A 239 -14.04 9.55 -3.26
C VAL A 239 -15.42 8.99 -2.94
N ILE A 240 -16.17 8.57 -3.96
CA ILE A 240 -17.51 8.00 -3.81
C ILE A 240 -17.44 6.72 -2.96
N SER A 241 -16.53 5.82 -3.27
CA SER A 241 -16.36 4.56 -2.54
C SER A 241 -15.92 4.78 -1.09
N THR A 242 -14.99 5.71 -0.86
CA THR A 242 -14.54 6.09 0.47
C THR A 242 -15.68 6.66 1.32
N ASN A 243 -16.50 7.54 0.75
CA ASN A 243 -17.67 8.12 1.45
C ASN A 243 -18.73 7.05 1.78
N ASN A 244 -18.80 5.98 1.01
CA ASN A 244 -19.69 4.85 1.25
C ASN A 244 -19.07 3.80 2.22
N GLY A 245 -17.83 3.99 2.67
CA GLY A 245 -17.10 3.03 3.49
C GLY A 245 -16.79 1.72 2.76
N GLU A 246 -16.63 1.77 1.44
CA GLU A 246 -16.41 0.59 0.57
C GLU A 246 -15.17 0.78 -0.31
N PRO A 247 -14.03 0.14 0.00
CA PRO A 247 -12.87 0.16 -0.89
C PRO A 247 -13.21 -0.35 -2.29
N LEU A 248 -12.75 0.38 -3.34
CA LEU A 248 -13.13 0.11 -4.74
C LEU A 248 -12.30 -1.01 -5.40
N VAL A 249 -11.31 -1.56 -4.73
CA VAL A 249 -10.39 -2.56 -5.30
C VAL A 249 -11.12 -3.72 -5.98
N GLY A 250 -10.72 -4.01 -7.23
CA GLY A 250 -11.31 -5.10 -8.02
C GLY A 250 -12.69 -4.80 -8.58
N ASN A 251 -13.13 -3.53 -8.62
CA ASN A 251 -14.24 -3.10 -9.47
C ASN A 251 -13.73 -2.83 -10.91
N ASP A 252 -14.64 -2.50 -11.83
CA ASP A 252 -14.34 -2.32 -13.26
C ASP A 252 -13.66 -0.98 -13.59
N THR A 253 -13.38 -0.12 -12.60
CA THR A 253 -12.65 1.14 -12.84
C THR A 253 -11.16 0.88 -13.01
N LEU A 254 -10.44 1.79 -13.69
CA LEU A 254 -8.98 1.68 -13.82
C LEU A 254 -8.28 1.72 -12.45
N ALA A 255 -8.77 2.54 -11.52
CA ALA A 255 -8.23 2.60 -10.17
C ALA A 255 -8.46 1.29 -9.39
N GLY A 256 -9.64 0.67 -9.52
CA GLY A 256 -9.95 -0.63 -8.89
C GLY A 256 -9.08 -1.76 -9.44
N GLN A 257 -8.85 -1.77 -10.75
CA GLN A 257 -7.94 -2.72 -11.40
C GLN A 257 -6.48 -2.47 -11.00
N ALA A 258 -6.05 -1.21 -10.90
CA ALA A 258 -4.71 -0.84 -10.45
C ALA A 258 -4.42 -1.37 -9.04
N TYR A 259 -5.32 -1.16 -8.08
CA TYR A 259 -5.18 -1.70 -6.73
C TYR A 259 -5.17 -3.23 -6.70
N MET A 260 -6.00 -3.90 -7.51
CA MET A 260 -5.98 -5.36 -7.59
C MET A 260 -4.63 -5.88 -8.15
N ASN A 261 -4.07 -5.21 -9.16
CA ASN A 261 -2.76 -5.56 -9.71
C ASN A 261 -1.62 -5.30 -8.71
N ILE A 262 -1.72 -4.23 -7.89
CA ILE A 262 -0.80 -4.00 -6.77
C ILE A 262 -0.85 -5.18 -5.80
N CYS A 263 -2.03 -5.64 -5.39
CA CYS A 263 -2.19 -6.79 -4.49
C CYS A 263 -1.55 -8.06 -5.05
N LYS A 264 -1.77 -8.35 -6.33
CA LYS A 264 -1.17 -9.51 -7.00
C LYS A 264 0.35 -9.42 -7.06
N ARG A 265 0.93 -8.22 -7.33
CA ARG A 265 2.39 -8.00 -7.29
C ARG A 265 2.95 -8.12 -5.88
N ILE A 266 2.22 -7.70 -4.84
CA ILE A 266 2.58 -7.95 -3.44
C ILE A 266 2.73 -9.45 -3.20
N MET A 267 1.84 -10.27 -3.74
CA MET A 267 1.89 -11.73 -3.67
C MET A 267 2.97 -12.37 -4.56
N GLY A 268 3.72 -11.59 -5.33
CA GLY A 268 4.82 -12.05 -6.18
C GLY A 268 4.42 -12.44 -7.60
N GLU A 269 3.20 -12.10 -8.04
CA GLU A 269 2.80 -12.30 -9.43
C GLU A 269 3.48 -11.27 -10.33
N ASP A 270 4.03 -11.73 -11.46
CA ASP A 270 4.61 -10.85 -12.50
C ASP A 270 3.49 -10.37 -13.44
N ILE A 271 2.92 -9.21 -13.11
CA ILE A 271 1.84 -8.60 -13.88
C ILE A 271 2.33 -7.25 -14.44
N PRO A 272 2.13 -6.95 -15.73
CA PRO A 272 2.50 -5.67 -16.31
C PRO A 272 1.70 -4.52 -15.68
N LEU A 273 2.27 -3.32 -15.66
CA LEU A 273 1.56 -2.11 -15.27
C LEU A 273 0.37 -1.87 -16.20
N LEU A 274 -0.71 -1.32 -15.65
CA LEU A 274 -1.87 -0.94 -16.47
C LEU A 274 -1.49 0.24 -17.38
N ASP A 275 -1.95 0.18 -18.62
CA ASP A 275 -1.94 1.35 -19.49
C ASP A 275 -3.03 2.34 -19.04
N LEU A 276 -2.60 3.44 -18.44
CA LEU A 276 -3.49 4.49 -17.97
C LEU A 276 -3.87 5.48 -19.09
N SER A 277 -3.34 5.32 -20.31
CA SER A 277 -3.59 6.20 -21.45
C SER A 277 -4.96 5.97 -22.11
N GLU A 278 -5.56 4.81 -21.93
CA GLU A 278 -6.85 4.46 -22.50
C GLU A 278 -8.00 5.03 -21.64
N LYS A 279 -8.85 5.83 -22.28
CA LYS A 279 -10.17 6.18 -21.74
C LYS A 279 -11.03 4.91 -21.76
N SER A 280 -11.14 4.20 -20.64
CA SER A 280 -11.93 2.96 -20.52
C SER A 280 -13.43 3.09 -20.90
N GLY A 281 -13.90 4.31 -21.20
CA GLY A 281 -15.29 4.59 -21.60
C GLY A 281 -15.63 4.30 -23.07
N PHE A 282 -14.64 4.22 -23.98
CA PHE A 282 -14.94 4.11 -25.41
C PHE A 282 -15.22 2.68 -25.86
N TRP A 283 -14.44 1.72 -25.35
CA TRP A 283 -14.58 0.28 -25.70
C TRP A 283 -15.79 -0.39 -25.05
N ASN A 284 -16.19 0.04 -23.83
CA ASN A 284 -17.41 -0.47 -23.19
C ASN A 284 -18.68 0.05 -23.87
N LYS A 285 -18.69 1.29 -24.39
CA LYS A 285 -19.78 1.80 -25.22
C LYS A 285 -19.87 1.07 -26.57
N LEU A 286 -18.77 0.69 -27.19
CA LEU A 286 -18.76 -0.10 -28.42
C LEU A 286 -19.24 -1.52 -28.20
N LYS A 287 -18.83 -2.19 -27.12
CA LYS A 287 -19.33 -3.54 -26.77
C LYS A 287 -20.85 -3.55 -26.51
N SER A 288 -21.39 -2.54 -25.82
CA SER A 288 -22.85 -2.46 -25.58
C SER A 288 -23.66 -2.23 -26.86
N ILE A 289 -23.08 -1.57 -27.87
CA ILE A 289 -23.74 -1.36 -29.18
C ILE A 289 -23.70 -2.65 -30.04
N PHE A 290 -22.68 -3.48 -29.88
CA PHE A 290 -22.55 -4.72 -30.65
C PHE A 290 -23.15 -5.97 -29.96
N SER A 291 -23.55 -5.88 -28.67
CA SER A 291 -24.19 -6.99 -27.95
C SER A 291 -25.74 -6.93 -27.94
N SER A 292 -26.33 -5.94 -28.60
CA SER A 292 -27.80 -5.85 -28.77
C SER A 292 -28.19 -6.09 -30.23
N LYS A 293 -27.79 -7.24 -30.74
CA LYS A 293 -28.38 -7.86 -31.93
C LYS A 293 -28.52 -9.36 -31.71
#